data_f7873dc3085cde164410262408ea9816
#
_entry.id   f7873dc3085cde164410262408ea9816
#
_cell.length_a   1.000
_cell.length_b   1.000
_cell.length_c   1.000
_cell.angle_alpha   90.00
_cell.angle_beta   90.00
_cell.angle_gamma   90.00
#
_symmetry.space_group_name_H-M   'P 1'
#
loop_
_entity.id
_entity.type
_entity.pdbx_description
1 polymer ?
#
loop_
_entity_poly.entity_id
_entity_poly.type
_entity_poly.pdbx_seq_one_letter_code
_entity_poly.pdbx_strand_id
1 'polypeptide(L)'
;YTTAMPAAVAAATLVSLDKARREPERRQHLAALIERFRRGAAELGYTLIDSDTPIQPILIGDDGAALALSRVLAEHGVLVSAIRPPTVPEGQARLRVTLSAAHREADVDRLLGALEDNPCRV
;
A
#
# COMPACT_ATOMS: atom_id res chain seq x y z
N TYR A 1 -5.40 -33.07 -18.19
CA TYR A 1 -5.68 -33.03 -16.76
C TYR A 1 -5.82 -31.60 -16.31
N THR A 2 -7.02 -31.13 -16.30
CA THR A 2 -7.33 -29.78 -15.83
C THR A 2 -7.89 -29.87 -14.43
N THR A 3 -7.29 -29.13 -13.52
CA THR A 3 -7.91 -28.86 -12.24
C THR A 3 -8.99 -27.81 -12.45
N ALA A 4 -10.25 -28.22 -12.34
CA ALA A 4 -11.37 -27.29 -12.40
C ALA A 4 -11.32 -26.32 -11.22
N MET A 5 -11.65 -25.06 -11.45
CA MET A 5 -11.81 -24.07 -10.39
C MET A 5 -12.97 -24.51 -9.48
N PRO A 6 -12.81 -24.49 -8.13
CA PRO A 6 -13.92 -24.75 -7.23
C PRO A 6 -15.13 -23.85 -7.50
N ALA A 7 -16.32 -24.40 -7.51
CA ALA A 7 -17.54 -23.66 -7.85
C ALA A 7 -17.76 -22.41 -6.97
N ALA A 8 -17.40 -22.49 -5.69
CA ALA A 8 -17.47 -21.34 -4.78
C ALA A 8 -16.54 -20.19 -5.22
N VAL A 9 -15.33 -20.50 -5.69
CA VAL A 9 -14.37 -19.50 -6.20
C VAL A 9 -14.89 -18.88 -7.48
N ALA A 10 -15.44 -19.69 -8.40
CA ALA A 10 -16.05 -19.20 -9.64
C ALA A 10 -17.23 -18.25 -9.33
N ALA A 11 -18.11 -18.62 -8.41
CA ALA A 11 -19.24 -17.79 -8.00
C ALA A 11 -18.78 -16.45 -7.39
N ALA A 12 -17.78 -16.48 -6.48
CA ALA A 12 -17.22 -15.28 -5.88
C ALA A 12 -16.57 -14.35 -6.92
N THR A 13 -15.89 -14.94 -7.91
CA THR A 13 -15.28 -14.19 -9.03
C THR A 13 -16.35 -13.48 -9.88
N LEU A 14 -17.45 -14.16 -10.20
CA LEU A 14 -18.54 -13.55 -10.95
C LEU A 14 -19.17 -12.37 -10.21
N VAL A 15 -19.41 -12.51 -8.90
CA VAL A 15 -19.91 -11.42 -8.04
C VAL A 15 -18.92 -10.25 -8.00
N SER A 16 -17.61 -10.53 -7.89
CA SER A 16 -16.56 -9.51 -7.87
C SER A 16 -16.49 -8.74 -9.19
N LEU A 17 -16.62 -9.43 -10.34
CA LEU A 17 -16.66 -8.81 -11.65
C LEU A 17 -17.90 -7.93 -11.83
N ASP A 18 -19.06 -8.38 -11.36
CA ASP A 18 -20.29 -7.59 -11.42
C ASP A 18 -20.16 -6.32 -10.59
N LYS A 19 -19.66 -6.40 -9.36
CA LYS A 19 -19.37 -5.24 -8.54
C LYS A 19 -18.36 -4.28 -9.19
N ALA A 20 -17.29 -4.80 -9.77
CA ALA A 20 -16.29 -3.98 -10.46
C ALA A 20 -16.88 -3.20 -11.65
N ARG A 21 -17.91 -3.73 -12.29
CA ARG A 21 -18.62 -3.06 -13.40
C ARG A 21 -19.63 -2.03 -12.91
N ARG A 22 -20.40 -2.37 -11.87
CA ARG A 22 -21.57 -1.57 -11.42
C ARG A 22 -21.23 -0.52 -10.37
N GLU A 23 -20.10 -0.65 -9.69
CA GLU A 23 -19.70 0.23 -8.59
C GLU A 23 -18.42 1.03 -8.95
N PRO A 24 -18.45 1.94 -9.95
CA PRO A 24 -17.30 2.73 -10.37
C PRO A 24 -16.82 3.69 -9.25
N GLU A 25 -17.71 4.08 -8.34
CA GLU A 25 -17.41 4.92 -7.17
C GLU A 25 -16.33 4.31 -6.27
N ARG A 26 -16.20 2.98 -6.21
CA ARG A 26 -15.11 2.30 -5.48
C ARG A 26 -13.74 2.65 -6.05
N ARG A 27 -13.63 2.71 -7.38
CA ARG A 27 -12.37 3.10 -8.04
C ARG A 27 -12.06 4.57 -7.85
N GLN A 28 -13.10 5.42 -7.88
CA GLN A 28 -12.95 6.85 -7.62
C GLN A 28 -12.50 7.10 -6.17
N HIS A 29 -13.12 6.42 -5.21
CA HIS A 29 -12.71 6.48 -3.81
C HIS A 29 -11.25 6.02 -3.62
N LEU A 30 -10.87 4.89 -4.22
CA LEU A 30 -9.49 4.39 -4.15
C LEU A 30 -8.49 5.39 -4.78
N ALA A 31 -8.83 5.99 -5.91
CA ALA A 31 -7.99 7.02 -6.53
C ALA A 31 -7.80 8.23 -5.61
N ALA A 32 -8.86 8.69 -4.93
CA ALA A 32 -8.78 9.77 -3.97
C ALA A 32 -7.89 9.42 -2.75
N LEU A 33 -7.97 8.17 -2.26
CA LEU A 33 -7.10 7.70 -1.18
C LEU A 33 -5.62 7.65 -1.61
N ILE A 34 -5.35 7.21 -2.85
CA ILE A 34 -3.99 7.19 -3.41
C ILE A 34 -3.45 8.62 -3.51
N GLU A 35 -4.21 9.55 -4.05
CA GLU A 35 -3.82 10.95 -4.17
C GLU A 35 -3.54 11.59 -2.80
N ARG A 36 -4.42 11.36 -1.82
CA ARG A 36 -4.24 11.82 -0.44
C ARG A 36 -2.94 11.30 0.17
N PHE A 37 -2.68 9.99 0.03
CA PHE A 37 -1.46 9.36 0.51
C PHE A 37 -0.22 9.95 -0.17
N ARG A 38 -0.21 10.02 -1.52
CA ARG A 38 0.95 10.52 -2.28
C ARG A 38 1.30 11.96 -1.90
N ARG A 39 0.29 12.82 -1.78
CA ARG A 39 0.49 14.22 -1.37
C ARG A 39 1.06 14.29 0.05
N GLY A 40 0.43 13.64 1.02
CA GLY A 40 0.88 13.67 2.42
C GLY A 40 2.28 13.08 2.60
N ALA A 41 2.59 11.96 1.95
CA ALA A 41 3.93 11.36 2.03
C ALA A 41 5.00 12.27 1.39
N ALA A 42 4.69 12.96 0.29
CA ALA A 42 5.60 13.92 -0.34
C ALA A 42 5.82 15.16 0.56
N GLU A 43 4.77 15.69 1.19
CA GLU A 43 4.86 16.79 2.16
C GLU A 43 5.73 16.41 3.36
N LEU A 44 5.69 15.14 3.78
CA LEU A 44 6.57 14.58 4.81
C LEU A 44 8.01 14.33 4.32
N GLY A 45 8.33 14.58 3.05
CA GLY A 45 9.66 14.42 2.48
C GLY A 45 10.02 12.99 2.04
N TYR A 46 9.06 12.07 1.99
CA TYR A 46 9.33 10.71 1.49
C TYR A 46 9.44 10.67 -0.03
N THR A 47 10.38 9.88 -0.53
CA THR A 47 10.53 9.61 -1.96
C THR A 47 9.58 8.49 -2.37
N LEU A 48 8.61 8.81 -3.22
CA LEU A 48 7.66 7.85 -3.77
C LEU A 48 8.12 7.34 -5.12
N ILE A 49 8.08 6.04 -5.32
CA ILE A 49 8.24 5.44 -6.64
C ILE A 49 6.96 5.71 -7.44
N ASP A 50 7.10 5.98 -8.72
CA ASP A 50 5.94 6.24 -9.57
C ASP A 50 5.06 4.99 -9.71
N SER A 51 3.77 5.17 -9.48
CA SER A 51 2.76 4.10 -9.55
C SER A 51 1.37 4.70 -9.68
N ASP A 52 0.64 4.24 -10.68
CA ASP A 52 -0.79 4.51 -10.91
C ASP A 52 -1.70 3.41 -10.33
N THR A 53 -1.12 2.44 -9.63
CA THR A 53 -1.79 1.28 -9.05
C THR A 53 -2.13 1.48 -7.56
N PRO A 54 -2.95 0.61 -6.95
CA PRO A 54 -3.17 0.61 -5.49
C PRO A 54 -1.92 0.35 -4.67
N ILE A 55 -0.84 -0.12 -5.27
CA ILE A 55 0.45 -0.35 -4.61
C ILE A 55 1.28 0.92 -4.74
N GLN A 56 1.58 1.54 -3.61
CA GLN A 56 2.32 2.81 -3.52
C GLN A 56 3.64 2.59 -2.77
N PRO A 57 4.76 2.41 -3.48
CA PRO A 57 6.04 2.15 -2.82
C PRO A 57 6.69 3.45 -2.33
N ILE A 58 7.20 3.42 -1.09
CA ILE A 58 8.07 4.46 -0.51
C ILE A 58 9.51 3.96 -0.59
N LEU A 59 10.38 4.65 -1.30
CA LEU A 59 11.80 4.32 -1.37
C LEU A 59 12.47 4.70 -0.05
N ILE A 60 13.15 3.72 0.56
CA ILE A 60 13.92 3.92 1.81
C ILE A 60 15.42 3.78 1.53
N GLY A 61 15.80 2.89 0.63
CA GLY A 61 17.20 2.61 0.26
C GLY A 61 17.84 1.55 1.14
N ASP A 62 18.01 1.81 2.42
CA ASP A 62 18.65 0.90 3.36
C ASP A 62 17.69 -0.19 3.88
N ASP A 63 18.17 -1.42 3.96
CA ASP A 63 17.39 -2.60 4.34
C ASP A 63 16.96 -2.56 5.82
N GLY A 64 17.88 -2.15 6.68
CA GLY A 64 17.66 -2.04 8.11
C GLY A 64 16.66 -0.95 8.44
N ALA A 65 16.80 0.20 7.78
CA ALA A 65 15.87 1.33 7.92
C ALA A 65 14.45 0.95 7.46
N ALA A 66 14.33 0.24 6.33
CA ALA A 66 13.02 -0.23 5.84
C ALA A 66 12.34 -1.19 6.83
N LEU A 67 13.10 -2.11 7.43
CA LEU A 67 12.59 -3.00 8.47
C LEU A 67 12.20 -2.27 9.76
N ALA A 68 13.04 -1.35 10.21
CA ALA A 68 12.78 -0.56 11.41
C ALA A 68 11.50 0.25 11.24
N LEU A 69 11.35 0.95 10.11
CA LEU A 69 10.15 1.73 9.83
C LEU A 69 8.89 0.84 9.71
N SER A 70 8.98 -0.33 9.09
CA SER A 70 7.86 -1.29 9.03
C SER A 70 7.41 -1.72 10.44
N ARG A 71 8.33 -1.89 11.39
CA ARG A 71 8.02 -2.22 12.80
C ARG A 71 7.36 -1.05 13.52
N VAL A 72 7.89 0.15 13.38
CA VAL A 72 7.29 1.37 13.96
C VAL A 72 5.85 1.54 13.47
N LEU A 73 5.61 1.37 12.17
CA LEU A 73 4.25 1.44 11.61
C LEU A 73 3.33 0.37 12.22
N ALA A 74 3.84 -0.85 12.44
CA ALA A 74 3.06 -1.92 13.06
C ALA A 74 2.70 -1.60 14.53
N GLU A 75 3.57 -0.93 15.29
CA GLU A 75 3.28 -0.45 16.65
C GLU A 75 2.16 0.60 16.66
N HIS A 76 2.01 1.38 15.59
CA HIS A 76 0.90 2.32 15.38
C HIS A 76 -0.35 1.65 14.78
N GLY A 77 -0.36 0.31 14.68
CA GLY A 77 -1.48 -0.46 14.13
C GLY A 77 -1.60 -0.40 12.61
N VAL A 78 -0.52 -0.08 11.92
CA VAL A 78 -0.47 0.01 10.45
C VAL A 78 0.48 -1.05 9.90
N LEU A 79 -0.06 -2.07 9.21
CA LEU A 79 0.72 -3.16 8.64
C LEU A 79 1.21 -2.79 7.24
N VAL A 80 2.52 -2.55 7.09
CA VAL A 80 3.19 -2.24 5.82
C VAL A 80 4.40 -3.15 5.63
N SER A 81 4.51 -3.78 4.47
CA SER A 81 5.61 -4.71 4.18
C SER A 81 6.87 -3.98 3.74
N ALA A 82 8.01 -4.30 4.36
CA ALA A 82 9.33 -3.93 3.87
C ALA A 82 9.77 -4.92 2.77
N ILE A 83 10.06 -4.40 1.58
CA ILE A 83 10.57 -5.15 0.43
C ILE A 83 12.07 -4.85 0.32
N ARG A 84 12.88 -5.89 0.33
CA ARG A 84 14.35 -5.83 0.43
C ARG A 84 15.00 -6.79 -0.57
N PRO A 85 16.31 -6.71 -0.78
CA PRO A 85 17.04 -7.74 -1.50
C PRO A 85 16.78 -9.17 -0.94
N PRO A 86 16.72 -10.19 -1.77
CA PRO A 86 16.98 -10.20 -3.23
C PRO A 86 15.76 -9.79 -4.09
N THR A 87 14.61 -9.47 -3.49
CA THR A 87 13.38 -9.10 -4.23
C THR A 87 13.55 -7.79 -5.01
N VAL A 88 14.37 -6.89 -4.50
CA VAL A 88 14.77 -5.64 -5.14
C VAL A 88 16.29 -5.51 -5.11
N PRO A 89 16.92 -4.70 -5.97
CA PRO A 89 18.37 -4.46 -5.94
C PRO A 89 18.82 -3.86 -4.59
N GLU A 90 20.11 -4.04 -4.27
CA GLU A 90 20.73 -3.37 -3.12
C GLU A 90 20.59 -1.85 -3.20
N GLY A 91 20.38 -1.20 -2.06
CA GLY A 91 20.13 0.23 -1.99
C GLY A 91 18.74 0.68 -2.47
N GLN A 92 17.84 -0.27 -2.78
CA GLN A 92 16.49 0.01 -3.24
C GLN A 92 15.40 -0.59 -2.35
N ALA A 93 15.73 -0.84 -1.08
CA ALA A 93 14.73 -1.26 -0.12
C ALA A 93 13.58 -0.23 -0.02
N ARG A 94 12.38 -0.71 0.11
CA ARG A 94 11.17 0.12 0.07
C ARG A 94 10.08 -0.41 0.99
N LEU A 95 9.20 0.45 1.42
CA LEU A 95 7.93 0.03 2.00
C LEU A 95 6.89 -0.12 0.90
N ARG A 96 6.12 -1.20 0.93
CA ARG A 96 5.02 -1.44 0.00
C ARG A 96 3.69 -1.11 0.68
N VAL A 97 3.25 0.13 0.55
CA VAL A 97 1.90 0.53 0.95
C VAL A 97 0.91 -0.02 -0.06
N THR A 98 -0.12 -0.71 0.40
CA THR A 98 -1.19 -1.22 -0.47
C THR A 98 -2.53 -0.67 0.01
N LEU A 99 -3.16 0.13 -0.84
CA LEU A 99 -4.46 0.72 -0.59
C LEU A 99 -5.58 -0.12 -1.22
N SER A 100 -6.78 0.00 -0.69
CA SER A 100 -7.98 -0.62 -1.26
C SER A 100 -9.19 0.29 -1.04
N ALA A 101 -10.25 0.09 -1.82
CA ALA A 101 -11.49 0.83 -1.65
C ALA A 101 -12.25 0.52 -0.33
N ALA A 102 -11.75 -0.43 0.47
CA ALA A 102 -12.26 -0.70 1.81
C ALA A 102 -11.65 0.22 2.88
N HIS A 103 -10.50 0.86 2.57
CA HIS A 103 -9.90 1.83 3.49
C HIS A 103 -10.70 3.14 3.50
N ARG A 104 -10.63 3.83 4.63
CA ARG A 104 -11.19 5.18 4.83
C ARG A 104 -10.06 6.21 4.81
N GLU A 105 -10.40 7.47 4.65
CA GLU A 105 -9.44 8.57 4.76
C GLU A 105 -8.68 8.54 6.08
N ALA A 106 -9.38 8.25 7.19
CA ALA A 106 -8.77 8.13 8.51
C ALA A 106 -7.70 7.04 8.62
N ASP A 107 -7.79 5.99 7.79
CA ASP A 107 -6.76 4.93 7.75
C ASP A 107 -5.50 5.44 7.04
N VAL A 108 -5.65 6.26 6.00
CA VAL A 108 -4.54 6.96 5.33
C VAL A 108 -3.92 7.99 6.26
N ASP A 109 -4.73 8.78 6.98
CA ASP A 109 -4.24 9.78 7.94
C ASP A 109 -3.46 9.15 9.08
N ARG A 110 -3.91 7.98 9.58
CA ARG A 110 -3.15 7.21 10.58
C ARG A 110 -1.79 6.77 10.04
N LEU A 111 -1.72 6.28 8.81
CA LEU A 111 -0.46 5.93 8.18
C LEU A 111 0.46 7.14 8.05
N LEU A 112 -0.06 8.28 7.58
CA LEU A 112 0.71 9.52 7.44
C LEU A 112 1.22 10.03 8.80
N GLY A 113 0.39 10.02 9.84
CA GLY A 113 0.80 10.37 11.20
C GLY A 113 1.91 9.46 11.73
N ALA A 114 1.79 8.14 11.52
CA ALA A 114 2.84 7.20 11.92
C ALA A 114 4.15 7.37 11.11
N LEU A 115 4.06 7.82 9.87
CA LEU A 115 5.24 8.19 9.06
C LEU A 115 5.86 9.50 9.54
N GLU A 116 5.06 10.45 10.03
CA GLU A 116 5.54 11.72 10.59
C GLU A 116 6.31 11.50 11.89
N ASP A 117 5.80 10.63 12.76
CA ASP A 117 6.41 10.29 14.06
C ASP A 117 7.70 9.44 13.93
N ASN A 118 8.11 9.11 12.70
CA ASN A 118 9.30 8.29 12.49
C ASN A 118 10.60 9.02 12.86
N PRO A 119 11.40 8.54 13.84
CA PRO A 119 12.66 9.15 14.23
C PRO A 119 13.78 8.98 13.19
N CYS A 120 13.59 8.14 12.17
CA CYS A 120 14.58 7.86 11.12
C CYS A 120 14.29 8.65 9.83
N ARG A 121 13.83 9.90 9.93
CA ARG A 121 13.79 10.81 8.78
C ARG A 121 15.22 11.06 8.30
N VAL A 122 15.53 10.64 7.09
CA VAL A 122 16.76 10.98 6.37
C VAL A 122 16.56 12.31 5.66
#